data_d7623d0dc14107683ccc41f407aac921
#
_entry.id   d7623d0dc14107683ccc41f407aac921
#
_cell.length_a   1.000
_cell.length_b   1.000
_cell.length_c   1.000
_cell.angle_alpha   90.00
_cell.angle_beta   90.00
_cell.angle_gamma   90.00
#
_symmetry.space_group_name_H-M   'P 1'
#
loop_
_entity.id
_entity.type
_entity.pdbx_description
1 polymer ?
#
loop_
_entity_poly.entity_id
_entity_poly.type
_entity_poly.pdbx_seq_one_letter_code
_entity_poly.pdbx_strand_id
1 'polypeptide(L)'
;MGYEPKTKATDADVDAFIAGSPKPADGAVVCNLMRRVTGLEPRMWGPTLVGFGERDYDLAGGKKGRILAMGFSPRKPSLVFYIKHADGWDERLAKLGKHATGKGCLYINKLADVDLGVLEEMVTVAWAATERL
;
A
#
# COMPACT_ATOMS: atom_id res chain seq x y z
N MET A 1 -2.77 -26.44 -16.65
CA MET A 1 -2.64 -25.83 -15.33
C MET A 1 -2.67 -24.31 -15.46
N GLY A 2 -3.55 -23.65 -14.75
CA GLY A 2 -3.66 -22.21 -14.82
C GLY A 2 -2.51 -21.51 -14.13
N TYR A 3 -2.24 -20.27 -14.55
CA TYR A 3 -1.27 -19.43 -13.86
C TYR A 3 -1.82 -19.02 -12.49
N GLU A 4 -0.99 -19.12 -11.47
CA GLU A 4 -1.32 -18.60 -10.14
C GLU A 4 -0.39 -17.44 -9.80
N PRO A 5 -0.92 -16.27 -9.39
CA PRO A 5 -0.07 -15.18 -8.97
C PRO A 5 0.78 -15.58 -7.77
N LYS A 6 2.00 -15.08 -7.71
CA LYS A 6 2.88 -15.30 -6.55
C LYS A 6 2.32 -14.67 -5.29
N THR A 7 1.57 -13.57 -5.44
CA THR A 7 0.96 -12.84 -4.34
C THR A 7 -0.54 -13.00 -4.40
N LYS A 8 -1.11 -13.56 -3.35
CA LYS A 8 -2.56 -13.79 -3.22
C LYS A 8 -3.04 -13.24 -1.89
N ALA A 9 -4.32 -12.85 -1.84
CA ALA A 9 -4.97 -12.55 -0.58
C ALA A 9 -5.06 -13.82 0.28
N THR A 10 -4.81 -13.68 1.57
CA THR A 10 -4.87 -14.78 2.53
C THR A 10 -5.73 -14.40 3.72
N ASP A 11 -6.04 -15.38 4.58
CA ASP A 11 -6.80 -15.16 5.81
C ASP A 11 -5.91 -14.91 7.02
N ALA A 12 -4.60 -14.68 6.81
CA ALA A 12 -3.68 -14.39 7.89
C ALA A 12 -4.08 -13.10 8.63
N ASP A 13 -3.82 -13.07 9.93
CA ASP A 13 -4.17 -11.95 10.80
C ASP A 13 -3.28 -10.74 10.50
N VAL A 14 -3.87 -9.69 9.96
CA VAL A 14 -3.16 -8.45 9.60
C VAL A 14 -2.60 -7.76 10.84
N ASP A 15 -3.39 -7.64 11.90
CA ASP A 15 -2.96 -6.94 13.12
C ASP A 15 -1.79 -7.67 13.78
N ALA A 16 -1.83 -9.01 13.80
CA ALA A 16 -0.72 -9.82 14.32
C ALA A 16 0.54 -9.65 13.46
N PHE A 17 0.39 -9.61 12.13
CA PHE A 17 1.51 -9.37 11.24
C PHE A 17 2.17 -8.02 11.52
N ILE A 18 1.37 -6.95 11.63
CA ILE A 18 1.89 -5.59 11.89
C ILE A 18 2.59 -5.54 13.25
N ALA A 19 1.98 -6.13 14.28
CA ALA A 19 2.55 -6.15 15.64
C ALA A 19 3.89 -6.85 15.69
N GLY A 20 4.07 -7.90 14.88
CA GLY A 20 5.33 -8.64 14.78
C GLY A 20 6.32 -8.09 13.75
N SER A 21 5.98 -7.01 13.06
CA SER A 21 6.82 -6.44 12.00
C SER A 21 7.94 -5.57 12.57
N PRO A 22 8.93 -5.20 11.75
CA PRO A 22 9.98 -4.26 12.19
C PRO A 22 9.49 -2.85 12.52
N LYS A 23 8.27 -2.48 12.12
CA LYS A 23 7.71 -1.13 12.34
C LYS A 23 6.26 -1.24 12.86
N PRO A 24 6.06 -1.79 14.06
CA PRO A 24 4.69 -2.07 14.53
C PRO A 24 3.86 -0.81 14.77
N ALA A 25 4.44 0.21 15.38
CA ALA A 25 3.70 1.45 15.68
C ALA A 25 3.34 2.20 14.39
N ASP A 26 4.32 2.43 13.53
CA ASP A 26 4.10 3.12 12.25
C ASP A 26 3.19 2.30 11.33
N GLY A 27 3.36 1.00 11.30
CA GLY A 27 2.50 0.11 10.52
C GLY A 27 1.04 0.21 10.94
N ALA A 28 0.77 0.27 12.24
CA ALA A 28 -0.59 0.43 12.76
C ALA A 28 -1.21 1.76 12.33
N VAL A 29 -0.43 2.85 12.38
CA VAL A 29 -0.90 4.17 11.96
C VAL A 29 -1.24 4.17 10.47
N VAL A 30 -0.38 3.61 9.63
CA VAL A 30 -0.63 3.51 8.17
C VAL A 30 -1.86 2.66 7.89
N CYS A 31 -2.00 1.53 8.57
CA CYS A 31 -3.14 0.65 8.38
C CYS A 31 -4.45 1.37 8.69
N ASN A 32 -4.51 2.08 9.81
CA ASN A 32 -5.69 2.84 10.20
C ASN A 32 -5.99 3.99 9.23
N LEU A 33 -4.95 4.65 8.74
CA LEU A 33 -5.09 5.71 7.74
C LEU A 33 -5.73 5.14 6.46
N MET A 34 -5.26 4.01 5.99
CA MET A 34 -5.82 3.38 4.79
C MET A 34 -7.23 2.83 5.01
N ARG A 35 -7.55 2.34 6.22
CA ARG A 35 -8.93 1.98 6.57
C ARG A 35 -9.87 3.17 6.44
N ARG A 36 -9.45 4.35 6.94
CA ARG A 36 -10.27 5.57 6.84
C ARG A 36 -10.50 5.99 5.40
N VAL A 37 -9.43 5.97 4.60
CA VAL A 37 -9.49 6.41 3.20
C VAL A 37 -10.33 5.47 2.36
N THR A 38 -10.15 4.16 2.52
CA THR A 38 -10.81 3.17 1.66
C THR A 38 -12.18 2.74 2.16
N GLY A 39 -12.42 2.81 3.45
CA GLY A 39 -13.62 2.25 4.07
C GLY A 39 -13.62 0.73 4.11
N LEU A 40 -12.47 0.10 3.85
CA LEU A 40 -12.35 -1.35 3.76
C LEU A 40 -11.44 -1.89 4.87
N GLU A 41 -11.63 -3.18 5.19
CA GLU A 41 -10.71 -3.91 6.05
C GLU A 41 -9.55 -4.47 5.22
N PRO A 42 -8.33 -4.46 5.75
CA PRO A 42 -7.18 -4.99 5.02
C PRO A 42 -7.15 -6.50 5.00
N ARG A 43 -6.41 -7.03 4.03
CA ARG A 43 -6.07 -8.45 3.98
C ARG A 43 -4.56 -8.58 3.72
N MET A 44 -4.00 -9.70 4.17
CA MET A 44 -2.62 -10.03 3.80
C MET A 44 -2.58 -10.50 2.35
N TRP A 45 -1.59 -10.00 1.61
CA TRP A 45 -1.29 -10.42 0.25
C TRP A 45 0.13 -10.98 0.25
N GLY A 46 0.24 -12.31 0.21
CA GLY A 46 1.51 -12.96 0.44
C GLY A 46 1.98 -12.76 1.89
N PRO A 47 3.27 -12.97 2.17
CA PRO A 47 3.75 -12.96 3.57
C PRO A 47 4.01 -11.58 4.15
N THR A 48 4.11 -10.51 3.33
CA THR A 48 4.58 -9.20 3.82
C THR A 48 3.78 -8.00 3.37
N LEU A 49 2.72 -8.18 2.56
CA LEU A 49 1.93 -7.06 2.04
C LEU A 49 0.59 -6.97 2.74
N VAL A 50 0.26 -5.77 3.21
CA VAL A 50 -1.07 -5.44 3.73
C VAL A 50 -1.82 -4.71 2.63
N GLY A 51 -2.93 -5.26 2.16
CA GLY A 51 -3.64 -4.74 1.00
C GLY A 51 -5.09 -4.37 1.27
N PHE A 52 -5.58 -3.39 0.50
CA PHE A 52 -6.94 -2.88 0.56
C PHE A 52 -7.57 -2.94 -0.82
N GLY A 53 -8.71 -3.60 -0.92
CA GLY A 53 -9.39 -3.77 -2.18
C GLY A 53 -8.64 -4.66 -3.15
N GLU A 54 -9.19 -4.83 -4.33
CA GLU A 54 -8.62 -5.68 -5.37
C GLU A 54 -8.75 -5.00 -6.73
N ARG A 55 -7.81 -5.27 -7.60
CA ARG A 55 -7.86 -4.84 -9.01
C ARG A 55 -7.33 -5.92 -9.91
N ASP A 56 -7.75 -5.88 -11.15
CA ASP A 56 -7.21 -6.77 -12.18
C ASP A 56 -5.92 -6.16 -12.76
N TYR A 57 -5.03 -7.03 -13.20
CA TYR A 57 -3.87 -6.65 -13.98
C TYR A 57 -3.65 -7.66 -15.11
N ASP A 58 -2.99 -7.20 -16.17
CA ASP A 58 -2.78 -8.03 -17.34
C ASP A 58 -1.61 -8.98 -17.15
N LEU A 59 -1.83 -10.24 -17.54
CA LEU A 59 -0.81 -11.29 -17.57
C LEU A 59 -0.46 -11.62 -19.00
N ALA A 60 0.66 -12.30 -19.19
CA ALA A 60 1.06 -12.80 -20.49
C ALA A 60 -0.03 -13.72 -21.08
N GLY A 61 -0.21 -13.65 -22.39
CA GLY A 61 -1.19 -14.49 -23.09
C GLY A 61 -2.63 -14.01 -22.97
N GLY A 62 -2.84 -12.74 -22.63
CA GLY A 62 -4.18 -12.16 -22.54
C GLY A 62 -4.97 -12.54 -21.31
N LYS A 63 -4.33 -13.17 -20.34
CA LYS A 63 -4.97 -13.53 -19.06
C LYS A 63 -5.00 -12.37 -18.11
N LYS A 64 -5.92 -12.43 -17.12
CA LYS A 64 -6.02 -11.44 -16.04
C LYS A 64 -5.60 -12.07 -14.73
N GLY A 65 -4.80 -11.33 -13.97
CA GLY A 65 -4.52 -11.64 -12.59
C GLY A 65 -5.23 -10.66 -11.67
N ARG A 66 -5.23 -10.96 -10.38
CA ARG A 66 -5.87 -10.10 -9.37
C ARG A 66 -4.85 -9.78 -8.29
N ILE A 67 -4.80 -8.50 -7.89
CA ILE A 67 -3.85 -8.03 -6.88
C ILE A 67 -4.54 -6.98 -6.00
N LEU A 68 -3.90 -6.63 -4.87
CA LEU A 68 -4.38 -5.54 -4.02
C LEU A 68 -4.52 -4.26 -4.84
N ALA A 69 -5.55 -3.47 -4.57
CA ALA A 69 -5.73 -2.19 -5.24
C ALA A 69 -4.78 -1.14 -4.67
N MET A 70 -4.54 -1.19 -3.36
CA MET A 70 -3.63 -0.29 -2.66
C MET A 70 -3.12 -1.00 -1.41
N GLY A 71 -1.93 -0.66 -0.96
CA GLY A 71 -1.43 -1.28 0.26
C GLY A 71 -0.07 -0.77 0.70
N PHE A 72 0.49 -1.45 1.68
CA PHE A 72 1.82 -1.12 2.21
C PHE A 72 2.49 -2.35 2.80
N SER A 73 3.79 -2.21 3.04
CA SER A 73 4.57 -3.26 3.72
C SER A 73 5.48 -2.58 4.76
N PRO A 74 5.34 -2.92 6.06
CA PRO A 74 6.20 -2.36 7.11
C PRO A 74 7.51 -3.14 7.20
N ARG A 75 8.47 -2.76 6.37
CA ARG A 75 9.78 -3.45 6.29
C ARG A 75 10.82 -2.75 7.15
N LYS A 76 11.89 -3.48 7.48
CA LYS A 76 12.95 -2.98 8.34
C LYS A 76 13.57 -1.67 7.85
N PRO A 77 13.98 -1.55 6.56
CA PRO A 77 14.59 -0.30 6.10
C PRO A 77 13.56 0.83 5.92
N SER A 78 12.32 0.50 5.58
CA SER A 78 11.29 1.52 5.31
C SER A 78 9.90 0.95 5.27
N LEU A 79 8.90 1.83 5.47
CA LEU A 79 7.52 1.56 5.09
C LEU A 79 7.45 1.70 3.58
N VAL A 80 6.98 0.67 2.91
CA VAL A 80 6.84 0.69 1.44
C VAL A 80 5.36 0.85 1.12
N PHE A 81 5.03 1.88 0.36
CA PHE A 81 3.64 2.18 -0.02
C PHE A 81 3.43 1.80 -1.49
N TYR A 82 2.42 1.01 -1.74
CA TYR A 82 2.00 0.61 -3.08
C TYR A 82 0.75 1.41 -3.43
N ILE A 83 0.96 2.66 -3.82
CA ILE A 83 -0.11 3.59 -4.13
C ILE A 83 0.13 4.21 -5.50
N LYS A 84 -0.95 4.51 -6.22
CA LYS A 84 -0.87 5.06 -7.57
C LYS A 84 -0.31 6.48 -7.54
N HIS A 85 0.60 6.78 -8.45
CA HIS A 85 1.10 8.13 -8.67
C HIS A 85 0.03 8.92 -9.43
N ALA A 86 -0.85 9.57 -8.68
CA ALA A 86 -2.00 10.28 -9.25
C ALA A 86 -1.68 11.77 -9.44
N ASP A 87 -2.63 12.53 -9.94
CA ASP A 87 -2.46 13.95 -10.18
C ASP A 87 -2.04 14.70 -8.90
N GLY A 88 -1.09 15.61 -9.03
CA GLY A 88 -0.55 16.35 -7.90
C GLY A 88 0.51 15.60 -7.12
N TRP A 89 0.99 14.45 -7.65
CA TRP A 89 1.99 13.62 -6.97
C TRP A 89 3.26 14.41 -6.63
N ASP A 90 3.84 15.09 -7.62
CA ASP A 90 5.10 15.80 -7.41
C ASP A 90 4.97 16.97 -6.44
N GLU A 91 3.87 17.71 -6.50
CA GLU A 91 3.61 18.82 -5.59
C GLU A 91 3.48 18.33 -4.14
N ARG A 92 2.83 17.19 -3.95
CA ARG A 92 2.68 16.60 -2.61
C ARG A 92 3.98 16.01 -2.09
N LEU A 93 4.77 15.38 -2.97
CA LEU A 93 6.10 14.88 -2.58
C LEU A 93 6.98 16.01 -2.06
N ALA A 94 6.91 17.19 -2.68
CA ALA A 94 7.69 18.36 -2.26
C ALA A 94 7.34 18.81 -0.83
N LYS A 95 6.14 18.51 -0.35
CA LYS A 95 5.64 18.88 0.97
C LYS A 95 5.70 17.75 1.98
N LEU A 96 5.94 16.53 1.52
CA LEU A 96 5.83 15.32 2.34
C LEU A 96 6.91 15.23 3.42
N GLY A 97 8.14 15.53 3.08
CA GLY A 97 9.30 15.35 3.95
C GLY A 97 10.23 14.28 3.39
N LYS A 98 11.00 13.66 4.27
CA LYS A 98 12.02 12.69 3.85
C LYS A 98 11.39 11.42 3.28
N HIS A 99 11.69 11.13 2.02
CA HIS A 99 11.17 9.95 1.33
C HIS A 99 12.10 9.54 0.19
N ALA A 100 11.82 8.38 -0.38
CA ALA A 100 12.38 7.96 -1.66
C ALA A 100 11.25 7.39 -2.50
N THR A 101 11.41 7.34 -3.80
CA THR A 101 10.42 6.77 -4.70
C THR A 101 11.05 5.69 -5.57
N GLY A 102 10.22 4.76 -5.99
CA GLY A 102 10.57 3.76 -6.97
C GLY A 102 9.42 3.64 -7.96
N LYS A 103 9.55 2.73 -8.91
CA LYS A 103 8.51 2.49 -9.90
C LYS A 103 7.29 1.88 -9.21
N GLY A 104 6.23 2.68 -9.05
CA GLY A 104 5.01 2.24 -8.40
C GLY A 104 5.07 2.20 -6.88
N CYS A 105 6.14 2.72 -6.26
CA CYS A 105 6.32 2.66 -4.82
C CYS A 105 6.74 4.00 -4.23
N LEU A 106 6.39 4.19 -2.95
CA LEU A 106 6.88 5.29 -2.13
C LEU A 106 7.51 4.68 -0.89
N TYR A 107 8.70 5.16 -0.51
CA TYR A 107 9.45 4.63 0.62
C TYR A 107 9.60 5.71 1.69
N ILE A 108 9.18 5.40 2.92
CA ILE A 108 9.31 6.29 4.08
C ILE A 108 9.96 5.50 5.20
N ASN A 109 11.09 5.96 5.71
CA ASN A 109 11.82 5.22 6.75
C ASN A 109 11.03 5.19 8.07
N LYS A 110 10.46 6.33 8.46
CA LYS A 110 9.63 6.43 9.65
C LYS A 110 8.63 7.57 9.48
N LEU A 111 7.45 7.44 10.06
CA LEU A 111 6.39 8.45 9.92
C LEU A 111 6.76 9.80 10.53
N ALA A 112 7.66 9.81 11.52
CA ALA A 112 8.14 11.06 12.11
C ALA A 112 8.89 11.95 11.11
N ASP A 113 9.36 11.39 10.00
CA ASP A 113 10.08 12.13 8.95
C ASP A 113 9.15 12.88 7.99
N VAL A 114 7.84 12.63 8.04
CA VAL A 114 6.91 13.14 7.02
C VAL A 114 5.72 13.86 7.66
N ASP A 115 5.04 14.65 6.82
CA ASP A 115 3.76 15.28 7.18
C ASP A 115 2.64 14.28 6.93
N LEU A 116 2.02 13.79 8.00
CA LEU A 116 0.94 12.80 7.91
C LEU A 116 -0.28 13.31 7.14
N GLY A 117 -0.59 14.60 7.24
CA GLY A 117 -1.69 15.19 6.50
C GLY A 117 -1.47 15.13 5.00
N VAL A 118 -0.24 15.41 4.57
CA VAL A 118 0.14 15.31 3.16
C VAL A 118 0.11 13.84 2.71
N LEU A 119 0.61 12.94 3.54
CA LEU A 119 0.57 11.50 3.22
C LEU A 119 -0.88 11.02 3.05
N GLU A 120 -1.77 11.45 3.94
CA GLU A 120 -3.19 11.08 3.84
C GLU A 120 -3.82 11.61 2.56
N GLU A 121 -3.48 12.84 2.15
CA GLU A 121 -3.93 13.38 0.86
C GLU A 121 -3.44 12.53 -0.31
N MET A 122 -2.16 12.13 -0.29
CA MET A 122 -1.58 11.30 -1.35
C MET A 122 -2.31 9.96 -1.45
N VAL A 123 -2.58 9.33 -0.31
CA VAL A 123 -3.31 8.06 -0.25
C VAL A 123 -4.75 8.24 -0.76
N THR A 124 -5.41 9.33 -0.36
CA THR A 124 -6.79 9.61 -0.76
C THR A 124 -6.90 9.80 -2.27
N VAL A 125 -6.02 10.61 -2.85
CA VAL A 125 -6.02 10.88 -4.29
C VAL A 125 -5.65 9.62 -5.08
N ALA A 126 -4.67 8.88 -4.58
CA ALA A 126 -4.26 7.61 -5.21
C ALA A 126 -5.41 6.60 -5.21
N TRP A 127 -6.13 6.49 -4.09
CA TRP A 127 -7.27 5.58 -3.99
C TRP A 127 -8.38 5.94 -4.97
N ALA A 128 -8.72 7.24 -5.05
CA ALA A 128 -9.75 7.73 -5.96
C ALA A 128 -9.37 7.49 -7.43
N ALA A 129 -8.08 7.52 -7.75
CA ALA A 129 -7.58 7.33 -9.12
C ALA A 129 -7.35 5.87 -9.47
N THR A 130 -7.43 4.95 -8.51
CA THR A 130 -7.15 3.53 -8.73
C THR A 130 -8.42 2.81 -9.20
N GLU A 131 -8.34 2.14 -10.34
CA GLU A 131 -9.41 1.26 -10.79
C GLU A 131 -9.49 0.03 -9.89
N ARG A 132 -10.68 -0.31 -9.45
CA ARG A 132 -10.93 -1.40 -8.48
C ARG A 132 -12.15 -2.20 -8.84
N LEU A 133 -12.13 -3.42 -8.36
CA LEU A 133 -13.30 -4.29 -8.45
C LEU A 133 -14.38 -3.90 -7.44
#